data_ae9287cea5d93994b32bca627959482d
#
_entry.id   ae9287cea5d93994b32bca627959482d
#
_cell.length_a   1.000
_cell.length_b   1.000
_cell.length_c   1.000
_cell.angle_alpha   90.00
_cell.angle_beta   90.00
_cell.angle_gamma   90.00
#
_symmetry.space_group_name_H-M   'P 1'
#
loop_
_entity.id
_entity.type
_entity.pdbx_description
1 polymer ?
#
loop_
_entity_poly.entity_id
_entity_poly.type
_entity_poly.pdbx_seq_one_letter_code
_entity_poly.pdbx_strand_id
1 'polypeptide(L)'
;MRQVKGLLTVSTEIDVQFYDVDAMRVVWHGNYVKYMEEARCYLLRAFNYDYNDMEDSGYVWPVVDMRLKYVKPARFGSKIRVEATLVEYESRLKISYRIFDTESDETLTKAYTVQVAVDMTTNEMQYESPAVLIEKLAPYIKND
;
A
#
# COMPACT_ATOMS: atom_id res chain seq x y z
N MET A 1 -5.51 4.19 -19.07
CA MET A 1 -4.71 3.17 -18.35
C MET A 1 -5.63 2.21 -17.63
N ARG A 2 -5.27 0.93 -17.65
CA ARG A 2 -6.11 -0.08 -17.02
C ARG A 2 -6.05 0.03 -15.49
N GLN A 3 -7.19 0.13 -14.84
CA GLN A 3 -7.28 0.12 -13.40
C GLN A 3 -7.07 -1.30 -12.87
N VAL A 4 -6.28 -1.42 -11.82
CA VAL A 4 -6.03 -2.71 -11.17
C VAL A 4 -7.30 -3.13 -10.44
N LYS A 5 -7.74 -4.36 -10.67
CA LYS A 5 -8.89 -4.92 -9.96
C LYS A 5 -8.45 -5.50 -8.62
N GLY A 6 -9.22 -5.21 -7.60
CA GLY A 6 -8.96 -5.71 -6.26
C GLY A 6 -10.21 -5.66 -5.41
N LEU A 7 -10.04 -6.05 -4.17
CA LEU A 7 -11.13 -6.15 -3.21
C LEU A 7 -11.55 -4.77 -2.68
N LEU A 8 -10.57 -3.90 -2.47
CA LEU A 8 -10.78 -2.60 -1.83
C LEU A 8 -9.69 -1.65 -2.29
N THR A 9 -10.07 -0.41 -2.60
CA THR A 9 -9.13 0.65 -2.97
C THR A 9 -9.36 1.86 -2.08
N VAL A 10 -8.29 2.42 -1.57
CA VAL A 10 -8.31 3.71 -0.88
C VAL A 10 -7.25 4.61 -1.50
N SER A 11 -7.39 5.91 -1.31
CA SER A 11 -6.40 6.85 -1.82
C SER A 11 -6.15 7.98 -0.83
N THR A 12 -4.99 8.60 -0.95
CA THR A 12 -4.64 9.79 -0.19
C THR A 12 -3.95 10.80 -1.10
N GLU A 13 -4.12 12.08 -0.82
CA GLU A 13 -3.43 13.13 -1.55
C GLU A 13 -2.19 13.56 -0.77
N ILE A 14 -1.13 13.88 -1.51
CA ILE A 14 0.13 14.33 -0.94
C ILE A 14 0.58 15.56 -1.71
N ASP A 15 0.91 16.62 -0.99
CA ASP A 15 1.57 17.79 -1.55
C ASP A 15 3.07 17.55 -1.48
N VAL A 16 3.75 17.54 -2.63
CA VAL A 16 5.19 17.32 -2.67
C VAL A 16 5.90 18.51 -2.01
N GLN A 17 6.63 18.23 -0.95
CA GLN A 17 7.32 19.24 -0.13
C GLN A 17 8.75 19.42 -0.60
N PHE A 18 9.36 20.55 -0.21
CA PHE A 18 10.75 20.81 -0.55
C PHE A 18 11.70 19.74 0.01
N TYR A 19 11.41 19.21 1.20
CA TYR A 19 12.24 18.17 1.80
C TYR A 19 12.05 16.79 1.14
N ASP A 20 11.08 16.66 0.22
CA ASP A 20 10.87 15.41 -0.51
C ASP A 20 11.74 15.33 -1.77
N VAL A 21 12.25 16.46 -2.27
CA VAL A 21 12.92 16.51 -3.56
C VAL A 21 14.43 16.55 -3.42
N ASP A 22 15.09 16.11 -4.49
CA ASP A 22 16.54 16.16 -4.62
C ASP A 22 16.98 17.47 -5.30
N ALA A 23 18.29 17.58 -5.62
CA ALA A 23 18.84 18.76 -6.25
C ALA A 23 18.22 19.09 -7.61
N MET A 24 17.60 18.12 -8.26
CA MET A 24 16.92 18.30 -9.54
C MET A 24 15.46 18.73 -9.38
N ARG A 25 15.01 18.94 -8.14
CA ARG A 25 13.63 19.32 -7.78
C ARG A 25 12.59 18.26 -8.12
N VAL A 26 13.02 17.02 -8.25
CA VAL A 26 12.10 15.88 -8.37
C VAL A 26 12.16 15.05 -7.10
N VAL A 27 11.06 14.40 -6.79
CA VAL A 27 10.98 13.56 -5.58
C VAL A 27 12.09 12.53 -5.60
N TRP A 28 12.87 12.49 -4.51
CA TRP A 28 13.91 11.48 -4.38
C TRP A 28 13.25 10.10 -4.41
N HIS A 29 13.84 9.19 -5.19
CA HIS A 29 13.19 7.90 -5.48
C HIS A 29 12.83 7.09 -4.23
N GLY A 30 13.54 7.22 -3.13
CA GLY A 30 13.22 6.53 -1.88
C GLY A 30 11.97 7.04 -1.19
N ASN A 31 11.56 8.28 -1.45
CA ASN A 31 10.40 8.86 -0.80
C ASN A 31 9.08 8.27 -1.28
N TYR A 32 9.05 7.67 -2.46
CA TYR A 32 7.84 7.01 -2.95
C TYR A 32 7.40 5.87 -2.03
N VAL A 33 8.35 5.21 -1.37
CA VAL A 33 8.05 4.16 -0.41
C VAL A 33 7.27 4.73 0.79
N LYS A 34 7.62 5.93 1.22
CA LYS A 34 6.90 6.61 2.31
C LYS A 34 5.47 6.95 1.90
N TYR A 35 5.28 7.42 0.68
CA TYR A 35 3.95 7.74 0.15
C TYR A 35 3.09 6.48 0.07
N MET A 36 3.68 5.38 -0.38
CA MET A 36 3.00 4.09 -0.44
C MET A 36 2.60 3.62 0.96
N GLU A 37 3.50 3.77 1.92
CA GLU A 37 3.23 3.37 3.31
C GLU A 37 2.06 4.18 3.90
N GLU A 38 1.99 5.47 3.62
CA GLU A 38 0.88 6.30 4.07
C GLU A 38 -0.45 5.78 3.52
N ALA A 39 -0.52 5.52 2.22
CA ALA A 39 -1.72 4.97 1.60
C ALA A 39 -2.06 3.59 2.15
N ARG A 40 -1.05 2.75 2.41
CA ARG A 40 -1.25 1.43 2.99
C ARG A 40 -1.87 1.53 4.39
N CYS A 41 -1.42 2.48 5.20
CA CYS A 41 -1.99 2.69 6.53
C CYS A 41 -3.49 3.01 6.44
N TYR A 42 -3.89 3.87 5.50
CA TYR A 42 -5.31 4.18 5.29
C TYR A 42 -6.08 2.94 4.84
N LEU A 43 -5.49 2.13 3.96
CA LEU A 43 -6.12 0.90 3.48
C LEU A 43 -6.36 -0.07 4.65
N LEU A 44 -5.34 -0.29 5.47
CA LEU A 44 -5.43 -1.20 6.61
C LEU A 44 -6.47 -0.72 7.62
N ARG A 45 -6.57 0.58 7.86
CA ARG A 45 -7.58 1.17 8.73
C ARG A 45 -8.98 1.00 8.18
N ALA A 46 -9.14 1.02 6.86
CA ALA A 46 -10.44 0.89 6.22
C ALA A 46 -11.13 -0.43 6.56
N PHE A 47 -10.38 -1.51 6.76
CA PHE A 47 -10.95 -2.78 7.20
C PHE A 47 -10.56 -3.14 8.64
N ASN A 48 -10.20 -2.14 9.43
CA ASN A 48 -9.97 -2.27 10.88
C ASN A 48 -8.87 -3.26 11.27
N TYR A 49 -7.77 -3.25 10.51
CA TYR A 49 -6.63 -4.12 10.78
C TYR A 49 -5.32 -3.37 10.56
N ASP A 50 -5.13 -2.25 11.27
CA ASP A 50 -3.88 -1.48 11.21
C ASP A 50 -2.77 -2.20 11.98
N TYR A 51 -1.57 -1.61 12.02
CA TYR A 51 -0.42 -2.27 12.63
C TYR A 51 -0.60 -2.57 14.11
N ASN A 52 -1.32 -1.75 14.85
CA ASN A 52 -1.63 -2.03 16.24
C ASN A 52 -2.58 -3.22 16.36
N ASP A 53 -3.60 -3.27 15.50
CA ASP A 53 -4.55 -4.38 15.48
C ASP A 53 -3.86 -5.69 15.08
N MET A 54 -2.91 -5.62 14.15
CA MET A 54 -2.10 -6.77 13.73
C MET A 54 -1.34 -7.34 14.93
N GLU A 55 -0.63 -6.47 15.65
CA GLU A 55 0.13 -6.85 16.82
C GLU A 55 -0.78 -7.44 17.91
N ASP A 56 -1.91 -6.79 18.18
CA ASP A 56 -2.90 -7.26 19.16
C ASP A 56 -3.45 -8.64 18.78
N SER A 57 -3.51 -8.96 17.50
CA SER A 57 -3.98 -10.26 17.02
C SER A 57 -2.91 -11.36 17.11
N GLY A 58 -1.67 -11.00 17.45
CA GLY A 58 -0.57 -11.95 17.62
C GLY A 58 0.29 -12.14 16.39
N TYR A 59 0.18 -11.25 15.41
CA TYR A 59 0.95 -11.34 14.16
C TYR A 59 1.65 -10.04 13.84
N VAL A 60 2.84 -10.15 13.23
CA VAL A 60 3.47 -9.03 12.54
C VAL A 60 3.43 -9.34 11.04
N TRP A 61 3.42 -8.29 10.24
CA TRP A 61 3.24 -8.43 8.79
C TRP A 61 4.36 -7.69 8.05
N PRO A 62 5.59 -8.23 8.05
CA PRO A 62 6.70 -7.59 7.36
C PRO A 62 6.49 -7.56 5.86
N VAL A 63 7.01 -6.51 5.23
CA VAL A 63 7.07 -6.44 3.78
C VAL A 63 8.20 -7.36 3.35
N VAL A 64 7.89 -8.36 2.51
CA VAL A 64 8.87 -9.35 2.05
C VAL A 64 9.20 -9.19 0.58
N ASP A 65 8.40 -8.44 -0.17
CA ASP A 65 8.65 -8.17 -1.58
C ASP A 65 8.05 -6.82 -1.92
N MET A 66 8.74 -6.08 -2.76
CA MET A 66 8.30 -4.76 -3.18
C MET A 66 8.88 -4.45 -4.54
N ARG A 67 8.07 -3.87 -5.40
CA ARG A 67 8.53 -3.41 -6.70
C ARG A 67 7.97 -2.03 -6.98
N LEU A 68 8.82 -1.15 -7.49
CA LEU A 68 8.41 0.16 -7.98
C LEU A 68 8.87 0.31 -9.43
N LYS A 69 8.00 0.86 -10.24
CA LYS A 69 8.32 1.25 -11.60
C LYS A 69 8.11 2.75 -11.72
N TYR A 70 9.20 3.47 -11.88
CA TYR A 70 9.17 4.93 -12.02
C TYR A 70 8.90 5.28 -13.47
N VAL A 71 7.71 5.84 -13.73
CA VAL A 71 7.29 6.18 -15.10
C VAL A 71 7.66 7.62 -15.42
N LYS A 72 7.31 8.55 -14.52
CA LYS A 72 7.64 9.97 -14.62
C LYS A 72 7.92 10.52 -13.22
N PRO A 73 8.80 11.51 -13.09
CA PRO A 73 9.09 12.06 -11.77
C PRO A 73 7.95 12.94 -11.26
N ALA A 74 7.73 12.91 -9.96
CA ALA A 74 6.92 13.92 -9.28
C ALA A 74 7.82 15.10 -8.94
N ARG A 75 7.27 16.31 -8.99
CA ARG A 75 8.05 17.54 -8.82
C ARG A 75 7.60 18.31 -7.59
N PHE A 76 8.51 19.15 -7.09
CA PHE A 76 8.18 20.07 -6.01
C PHE A 76 6.95 20.92 -6.38
N GLY A 77 6.05 21.04 -5.43
CA GLY A 77 4.85 21.83 -5.61
C GLY A 77 3.69 21.11 -6.27
N SER A 78 3.93 19.88 -6.77
CA SER A 78 2.85 19.08 -7.34
C SER A 78 1.96 18.49 -6.26
N LYS A 79 0.71 18.31 -6.59
CA LYS A 79 -0.22 17.54 -5.76
C LYS A 79 -0.39 16.19 -6.43
N ILE A 80 -0.07 15.14 -5.69
CA ILE A 80 -0.16 13.77 -6.21
C ILE A 80 -1.18 12.98 -5.39
N ARG A 81 -1.68 11.92 -5.99
CA ARG A 81 -2.59 10.98 -5.30
C ARG A 81 -1.97 9.60 -5.34
N VAL A 82 -2.06 8.90 -4.22
CA VAL A 82 -1.60 7.52 -4.11
C VAL A 82 -2.83 6.66 -3.88
N GLU A 83 -3.08 5.75 -4.82
CA GLU A 83 -4.12 4.75 -4.68
C GLU A 83 -3.50 3.45 -4.22
N ALA A 84 -4.05 2.85 -3.17
CA ALA A 84 -3.65 1.54 -2.67
C ALA A 84 -4.83 0.58 -2.84
N THR A 85 -4.61 -0.52 -3.54
CA THR A 85 -5.63 -1.52 -3.85
C THR A 85 -5.20 -2.86 -3.29
N LEU A 86 -6.04 -3.49 -2.48
CA LEU A 86 -5.80 -4.83 -1.97
C LEU A 86 -6.13 -5.84 -3.06
N VAL A 87 -5.11 -6.56 -3.55
CA VAL A 87 -5.27 -7.48 -4.69
C VAL A 87 -5.19 -8.96 -4.31
N GLU A 88 -4.48 -9.29 -3.22
CA GLU A 88 -4.44 -10.66 -2.70
C GLU A 88 -4.50 -10.62 -1.18
N TYR A 89 -5.17 -11.57 -0.57
CA TYR A 89 -5.30 -11.63 0.88
C TYR A 89 -5.27 -13.06 1.45
N GLU A 90 -5.53 -14.10 0.64
CA GLU A 90 -5.70 -15.48 1.14
C GLU A 90 -4.41 -16.06 1.72
N SER A 91 -3.28 -15.91 1.04
CA SER A 91 -1.99 -16.45 1.47
C SER A 91 -1.00 -15.36 1.86
N ARG A 92 -1.23 -14.17 1.35
CA ARG A 92 -0.36 -13.00 1.58
C ARG A 92 -1.18 -11.75 1.35
N LEU A 93 -0.68 -10.66 1.88
CA LEU A 93 -1.32 -9.37 1.71
C LEU A 93 -0.58 -8.65 0.60
N LYS A 94 -1.14 -8.66 -0.61
CA LYS A 94 -0.54 -7.95 -1.74
C LYS A 94 -1.36 -6.70 -2.03
N ILE A 95 -0.67 -5.58 -2.05
CA ILE A 95 -1.26 -4.26 -2.30
C ILE A 95 -0.60 -3.67 -3.53
N SER A 96 -1.41 -3.22 -4.47
CA SER A 96 -0.97 -2.52 -5.68
C SER A 96 -1.15 -1.03 -5.47
N TYR A 97 -0.19 -0.24 -5.97
CA TYR A 97 -0.21 1.22 -5.81
C TYR A 97 -0.11 1.90 -7.16
N ARG A 98 -0.87 2.99 -7.30
CA ARG A 98 -0.72 3.90 -8.42
C ARG A 98 -0.52 5.29 -7.84
N ILE A 99 0.58 5.93 -8.23
CA ILE A 99 0.85 7.32 -7.85
C ILE A 99 0.70 8.16 -9.11
N PHE A 100 -0.14 9.18 -9.05
CA PHE A 100 -0.44 9.98 -10.23
C PHE A 100 -0.60 11.46 -9.87
N ASP A 101 -0.40 12.30 -10.87
CA ASP A 101 -0.57 13.74 -10.75
C ASP A 101 -2.06 14.06 -10.77
N THR A 102 -2.53 14.87 -9.80
CA THR A 102 -3.97 15.16 -9.70
C THR A 102 -4.49 16.08 -10.80
N GLU A 103 -3.63 16.92 -11.40
CA GLU A 103 -4.05 17.83 -12.46
C GLU A 103 -4.12 17.13 -13.81
N SER A 104 -3.08 16.37 -14.16
CA SER A 104 -2.99 15.73 -15.47
C SER A 104 -3.53 14.31 -15.51
N ASP A 105 -3.72 13.68 -14.34
CA ASP A 105 -4.07 12.26 -14.20
C ASP A 105 -2.99 11.33 -14.76
N GLU A 106 -1.78 11.85 -15.03
CA GLU A 106 -0.68 11.02 -15.52
C GLU A 106 -0.12 10.13 -14.42
N THR A 107 0.09 8.88 -14.74
CA THR A 107 0.74 7.95 -13.81
C THR A 107 2.22 8.28 -13.69
N LEU A 108 2.67 8.46 -12.46
CA LEU A 108 4.07 8.76 -12.14
C LEU A 108 4.81 7.51 -11.70
N THR A 109 4.18 6.68 -10.88
CA THR A 109 4.78 5.44 -10.36
C THR A 109 3.72 4.37 -10.23
N LYS A 110 4.10 3.14 -10.59
CA LYS A 110 3.32 1.93 -10.31
C LYS A 110 4.13 1.06 -9.39
N ALA A 111 3.47 0.42 -8.44
CA ALA A 111 4.19 -0.37 -7.45
C ALA A 111 3.32 -1.47 -6.87
N TYR A 112 3.96 -2.39 -6.17
CA TYR A 112 3.25 -3.31 -5.29
C TYR A 112 4.11 -3.63 -4.07
N THR A 113 3.46 -4.03 -2.99
CA THR A 113 4.11 -4.59 -1.82
C THR A 113 3.44 -5.92 -1.48
N VAL A 114 4.23 -6.83 -0.92
CA VAL A 114 3.75 -8.11 -0.42
C VAL A 114 4.15 -8.22 1.04
N GLN A 115 3.17 -8.51 1.89
CA GLN A 115 3.37 -8.75 3.30
C GLN A 115 2.88 -10.15 3.63
N VAL A 116 3.55 -10.83 4.54
CA VAL A 116 3.13 -12.13 5.04
C VAL A 116 2.99 -12.06 6.55
N ALA A 117 2.09 -12.87 7.10
CA ALA A 117 1.92 -12.94 8.55
C ALA A 117 3.03 -13.78 9.18
N VAL A 118 3.58 -13.29 10.28
CA VAL A 118 4.54 -14.01 11.10
C VAL A 118 3.95 -14.10 12.50
N ASP A 119 3.83 -15.31 13.02
CA ASP A 119 3.31 -15.56 14.37
C ASP A 119 4.32 -15.01 15.38
N MET A 120 3.86 -14.10 16.26
CA MET A 120 4.76 -13.46 17.24
C MET A 120 5.26 -14.41 18.32
N THR A 121 4.54 -15.49 18.56
CA THR A 121 4.93 -16.48 19.57
C THR A 121 5.97 -17.45 19.03
N THR A 122 5.73 -18.01 17.85
CA THR A 122 6.61 -19.02 17.25
C THR A 122 7.66 -18.42 16.32
N ASN A 123 7.47 -17.18 15.90
CA ASN A 123 8.31 -16.49 14.91
C ASN A 123 8.30 -17.20 13.55
N GLU A 124 7.23 -17.91 13.25
CA GLU A 124 7.08 -18.63 11.98
C GLU A 124 6.18 -17.88 11.00
N MET A 125 6.61 -17.87 9.75
CA MET A 125 5.82 -17.33 8.65
C MET A 125 4.62 -18.24 8.39
N GLN A 126 3.45 -17.63 8.18
CA GLN A 126 2.23 -18.35 7.88
C GLN A 126 2.06 -18.49 6.37
N TYR A 127 1.77 -19.70 5.90
CA TYR A 127 1.53 -19.95 4.48
C TYR A 127 0.14 -19.49 4.04
N GLU A 128 -0.78 -19.43 4.98
CA GLU A 128 -2.11 -18.89 4.75
C GLU A 128 -2.31 -17.71 5.68
N SER A 129 -3.05 -16.72 5.23
CA SER A 129 -3.35 -15.57 6.06
C SER A 129 -4.19 -16.02 7.26
N PRO A 130 -3.90 -15.49 8.47
CA PRO A 130 -4.67 -15.83 9.66
C PRO A 130 -6.16 -15.52 9.49
N ALA A 131 -6.98 -16.29 10.18
CA ALA A 131 -8.44 -16.13 10.14
C ALA A 131 -8.88 -14.70 10.47
N VAL A 132 -8.15 -14.01 11.35
CA VAL A 132 -8.48 -12.63 11.74
C VAL A 132 -8.50 -11.70 10.54
N LEU A 133 -7.58 -11.85 9.59
CA LEU A 133 -7.57 -11.01 8.38
C LEU A 133 -8.82 -11.28 7.55
N ILE A 134 -9.15 -12.56 7.35
CA ILE A 134 -10.33 -12.93 6.56
C ILE A 134 -11.60 -12.40 7.22
N GLU A 135 -11.68 -12.45 8.53
CA GLU A 135 -12.82 -11.89 9.30
C GLU A 135 -12.95 -10.39 9.08
N LYS A 136 -11.83 -9.66 9.13
CA LYS A 136 -11.83 -8.21 8.92
C LYS A 136 -12.23 -7.85 7.49
N LEU A 137 -11.88 -8.68 6.52
CA LEU A 137 -12.20 -8.45 5.11
C LEU A 137 -13.57 -8.99 4.70
N ALA A 138 -14.25 -9.75 5.56
CA ALA A 138 -15.52 -10.37 5.22
C ALA A 138 -16.54 -9.42 4.58
N PRO A 139 -16.73 -8.16 5.06
CA PRO A 139 -17.67 -7.24 4.43
C PRO A 139 -17.36 -6.90 2.97
N TYR A 140 -16.11 -7.06 2.56
CA TYR A 140 -15.65 -6.74 1.20
C TYR A 140 -15.59 -7.94 0.30
N ILE A 141 -15.59 -9.15 0.85
CA ILE A 141 -15.56 -10.39 0.09
C ILE A 141 -16.99 -10.71 -0.32
N LYS A 142 -17.28 -10.58 -1.60
CA LYS A 142 -18.60 -10.85 -2.12
C LYS A 142 -18.67 -12.28 -2.60
N ASN A 143 -19.67 -12.99 -2.13
CA ASN A 143 -19.99 -14.33 -2.61
C ASN A 143 -20.95 -14.18 -3.79
N ASP A 144 -20.39 -14.21 -4.97
CA ASP A 144 -21.20 -14.18 -6.20
C ASP A 144 -21.50 -15.59 -6.68
#